data_a43e712aa1a9e6a130519c232116b5c8
#
_entry.id   a43e712aa1a9e6a130519c232116b5c8
#
_cell.length_a   1.000
_cell.length_b   1.000
_cell.length_c   1.000
_cell.angle_alpha   90.00
_cell.angle_beta   90.00
_cell.angle_gamma   90.00
#
_symmetry.space_group_name_H-M   'P 1'
#
loop_
_entity.id
_entity.type
_entity.pdbx_description
1 polymer ?
#
loop_
_entity_poly.entity_id
_entity_poly.type
_entity_poly.pdbx_seq_one_letter_code
_entity_poly.pdbx_strand_id
1 'polypeptide(L)'
;MYGEACDKDTRVEPGSTARRITLAHTMHRTIFDTPVINTLLRLFSVAFLRITGWKVQGSLPPECAKSVFIAAPHTSNWDLPYTLMVAFALRLNIYWMGKESIFKPPFRGLMMWLGGIPVDRAKANNLVAASADALQAADGPLQLVVPPEGTRSKVRYWKTGFYYIAVAAQVPIVMSYLDYHQKITGIGPVLRPTGDLEADMVAIKAFYAPFKGKNPEQF
;
A
#
# COMPACT_ATOMS: atom_id res chain seq x y z
N MET A 1 30.52 -15.69 -60.59
CA MET A 1 29.91 -14.45 -61.09
C MET A 1 28.86 -14.06 -60.08
N TYR A 2 29.24 -13.15 -59.28
CA TYR A 2 28.74 -11.77 -59.07
C TYR A 2 27.24 -11.73 -58.74
N GLY A 3 26.84 -11.21 -57.64
CA GLY A 3 26.77 -9.86 -57.16
C GLY A 3 26.37 -9.88 -55.71
N GLU A 4 27.04 -9.28 -54.96
CA GLU A 4 27.00 -7.97 -54.27
C GLU A 4 25.64 -7.52 -53.75
N ALA A 5 25.69 -7.34 -52.42
CA ALA A 5 25.25 -6.17 -51.66
C ALA A 5 23.74 -5.91 -51.54
N CYS A 6 23.27 -5.97 -50.35
CA CYS A 6 22.62 -4.80 -49.76
C CYS A 6 22.67 -4.86 -48.22
N ASP A 7 23.68 -4.22 -47.73
CA ASP A 7 23.74 -3.62 -46.41
C ASP A 7 22.55 -2.64 -46.27
N LYS A 8 21.62 -2.91 -45.39
CA LYS A 8 20.69 -1.93 -44.89
C LYS A 8 20.82 -1.88 -43.37
N ASP A 9 21.76 -1.06 -42.98
CA ASP A 9 21.84 -0.32 -41.76
C ASP A 9 20.43 0.08 -41.26
N THR A 10 19.81 -0.76 -40.45
CA THR A 10 18.66 -0.35 -39.62
C THR A 10 19.23 0.14 -38.30
N ARG A 11 19.69 1.39 -38.28
CA ARG A 11 19.85 2.18 -37.09
C ARG A 11 18.51 2.13 -36.32
N VAL A 12 18.51 1.39 -35.25
CA VAL A 12 17.48 1.52 -34.24
C VAL A 12 17.70 2.87 -33.54
N GLU A 13 16.89 3.85 -33.96
CA GLU A 13 16.79 5.13 -33.31
C GLU A 13 16.52 4.90 -31.79
N PRO A 14 17.33 5.46 -30.86
CA PRO A 14 17.01 5.48 -29.45
C PRO A 14 16.07 6.64 -29.19
N GLY A 15 14.81 6.48 -29.57
CA GLY A 15 13.82 7.54 -29.49
C GLY A 15 12.48 7.08 -28.97
N SER A 16 12.41 6.74 -27.71
CA SER A 16 11.20 6.93 -26.89
C SER A 16 11.61 6.84 -25.44
N THR A 17 12.12 7.93 -24.90
CA THR A 17 12.16 8.18 -23.47
C THR A 17 10.70 8.32 -22.99
N ALA A 18 9.97 7.22 -22.99
CA ALA A 18 8.76 7.12 -22.19
C ALA A 18 9.18 7.52 -20.77
N ARG A 19 8.73 8.69 -20.30
CA ARG A 19 8.88 9.12 -18.91
C ARG A 19 8.49 7.92 -18.05
N ARG A 20 9.45 7.18 -17.55
CA ARG A 20 9.27 6.32 -16.40
C ARG A 20 8.73 7.25 -15.34
N ILE A 21 7.45 7.16 -15.07
CA ILE A 21 6.85 7.76 -13.87
C ILE A 21 7.44 6.94 -12.74
N THR A 22 8.62 7.32 -12.31
CA THR A 22 9.34 6.65 -11.25
C THR A 22 8.62 7.04 -9.97
N LEU A 23 7.90 6.12 -9.34
CA LEU A 23 7.38 6.29 -7.98
C LEU A 23 8.51 6.71 -7.00
N ALA A 24 9.77 6.38 -7.31
CA ALA A 24 10.94 6.90 -6.59
C ALA A 24 10.98 8.43 -6.52
N HIS A 25 10.44 9.15 -7.53
CA HIS A 25 10.29 10.61 -7.47
C HIS A 25 9.07 11.06 -6.64
N THR A 26 8.21 10.14 -6.18
CA THR A 26 7.03 10.44 -5.35
C THR A 26 7.23 10.19 -3.87
N MET A 27 8.41 9.73 -3.45
CA MET A 27 8.79 9.63 -2.03
C MET A 27 9.08 11.04 -1.49
N HIS A 28 8.02 11.80 -1.31
CA HIS A 28 8.08 13.13 -0.72
C HIS A 28 7.98 13.02 0.81
N ARG A 29 8.41 14.07 1.50
CA ARG A 29 8.20 14.19 2.95
C ARG A 29 6.72 14.07 3.28
N THR A 30 6.42 13.13 4.17
CA THR A 30 5.07 12.88 4.66
C THR A 30 4.89 13.46 6.07
N ILE A 31 3.68 13.37 6.56
CA ILE A 31 3.34 13.71 7.94
C ILE A 31 4.16 12.87 8.95
N PHE A 32 4.56 11.65 8.57
CA PHE A 32 5.35 10.76 9.41
C PHE A 32 6.80 11.23 9.55
N ASP A 33 7.31 12.02 8.61
CA ASP A 33 8.67 12.57 8.60
C ASP A 33 8.78 13.94 9.30
N THR A 34 7.69 14.42 9.92
CA THR A 34 7.64 15.71 10.59
C THR A 34 7.64 15.53 12.12
N PRO A 35 8.79 15.61 12.81
CA PRO A 35 8.95 15.09 14.18
C PRO A 35 7.96 15.63 15.20
N VAL A 36 7.72 16.94 15.23
CA VAL A 36 6.79 17.58 16.19
C VAL A 36 5.35 17.16 15.88
N ILE A 37 4.92 17.27 14.63
CA ILE A 37 3.56 16.93 14.20
C ILE A 37 3.31 15.44 14.41
N ASN A 38 4.26 14.58 14.04
CA ASN A 38 4.16 13.14 14.25
C ASN A 38 3.95 12.82 15.75
N THR A 39 4.72 13.45 16.63
CA THR A 39 4.60 13.24 18.08
C THR A 39 3.23 13.65 18.60
N LEU A 40 2.75 14.85 18.22
CA LEU A 40 1.44 15.35 18.63
C LEU A 40 0.30 14.47 18.11
N LEU A 41 0.36 14.08 16.83
CA LEU A 41 -0.65 13.20 16.24
C LEU A 41 -0.61 11.81 16.84
N ARG A 42 0.56 11.31 17.20
CA ARG A 42 0.67 10.04 17.93
C ARG A 42 -0.02 10.10 19.29
N LEU A 43 0.27 11.15 20.08
CA LEU A 43 -0.39 11.33 21.38
C LEU A 43 -1.92 11.43 21.23
N PHE A 44 -2.37 12.24 20.28
CA PHE A 44 -3.78 12.37 19.94
C PHE A 44 -4.38 11.02 19.53
N SER A 45 -3.73 10.29 18.61
CA SER A 45 -4.23 9.01 18.09
C SER A 45 -4.35 7.96 19.19
N VAL A 46 -3.33 7.84 20.04
CA VAL A 46 -3.35 6.89 21.16
C VAL A 46 -4.47 7.24 22.14
N ALA A 47 -4.62 8.52 22.50
CA ALA A 47 -5.67 8.98 23.39
C ALA A 47 -7.06 8.75 22.78
N PHE A 48 -7.25 9.14 21.51
CA PHE A 48 -8.53 8.97 20.80
C PHE A 48 -8.93 7.50 20.68
N LEU A 49 -8.04 6.64 20.21
CA LEU A 49 -8.31 5.21 20.08
C LEU A 49 -8.67 4.60 21.43
N ARG A 50 -7.95 4.97 22.50
CA ARG A 50 -8.21 4.47 23.85
C ARG A 50 -9.57 4.93 24.40
N ILE A 51 -9.88 6.23 24.28
CA ILE A 51 -11.14 6.82 24.75
C ILE A 51 -12.34 6.25 23.99
N THR A 52 -12.20 6.00 22.69
CA THR A 52 -13.26 5.41 21.86
C THR A 52 -13.34 3.88 21.96
N GLY A 53 -12.51 3.26 22.81
CA GLY A 53 -12.55 1.83 23.14
C GLY A 53 -11.84 0.94 22.14
N TRP A 54 -11.02 1.49 21.22
CA TRP A 54 -10.22 0.71 20.31
C TRP A 54 -8.99 0.12 21.00
N LYS A 55 -8.70 -1.14 20.67
CA LYS A 55 -7.50 -1.84 21.14
C LYS A 55 -6.55 -2.03 19.95
N VAL A 56 -5.39 -1.42 20.05
CA VAL A 56 -4.31 -1.57 19.05
C VAL A 56 -3.45 -2.77 19.45
N GLN A 57 -3.24 -3.71 18.53
CA GLN A 57 -2.57 -4.97 18.78
C GLN A 57 -1.40 -5.18 17.81
N GLY A 58 -0.44 -6.00 18.24
CA GLY A 58 0.74 -6.35 17.47
C GLY A 58 1.79 -5.25 17.39
N SER A 59 2.91 -5.59 16.79
CA SER A 59 4.03 -4.70 16.50
C SER A 59 4.68 -5.13 15.19
N LEU A 60 5.28 -4.19 14.48
CA LEU A 60 5.99 -4.52 13.25
C LEU A 60 7.37 -5.10 13.58
N PRO A 61 7.68 -6.34 13.16
CA PRO A 61 9.02 -6.88 13.29
C PRO A 61 10.05 -6.03 12.53
N PRO A 62 11.27 -5.84 13.05
CA PRO A 62 12.29 -5.00 12.41
C PRO A 62 12.62 -5.40 10.97
N GLU A 63 12.58 -6.70 10.67
CA GLU A 63 12.79 -7.25 9.32
C GLU A 63 11.68 -6.91 8.32
N CYS A 64 10.55 -6.37 8.80
CA CYS A 64 9.42 -5.91 7.99
C CYS A 64 9.44 -4.39 7.79
N ALA A 65 10.56 -3.71 8.06
CA ALA A 65 10.70 -2.27 7.89
C ALA A 65 10.31 -1.80 6.48
N LYS A 66 10.60 -2.59 5.45
CA LYS A 66 10.05 -2.46 4.11
C LYS A 66 9.06 -3.60 3.87
N SER A 67 7.82 -3.28 3.58
CA SER A 67 6.76 -4.29 3.46
C SER A 67 5.54 -3.79 2.70
N VAL A 68 4.77 -4.73 2.18
CA VAL A 68 3.43 -4.45 1.66
C VAL A 68 2.41 -4.79 2.73
N PHE A 69 1.61 -3.81 3.14
CA PHE A 69 0.52 -4.01 4.09
C PHE A 69 -0.78 -4.28 3.35
N ILE A 70 -1.45 -5.37 3.70
CA ILE A 70 -2.85 -5.56 3.33
C ILE A 70 -3.70 -4.88 4.40
N ALA A 71 -4.59 -4.00 4.00
CA ALA A 71 -5.56 -3.34 4.89
C ALA A 71 -6.97 -3.81 4.53
N ALA A 72 -7.52 -4.72 5.32
CA ALA A 72 -8.87 -5.27 5.16
C ALA A 72 -9.53 -5.51 6.53
N PRO A 73 -10.85 -5.54 6.63
CA PRO A 73 -11.85 -5.15 5.61
C PRO A 73 -11.79 -3.66 5.23
N HIS A 74 -12.04 -3.33 3.95
CA HIS A 74 -12.10 -1.94 3.48
C HIS A 74 -13.51 -1.60 2.99
N THR A 75 -14.35 -1.12 3.89
CA THR A 75 -15.79 -0.94 3.67
C THR A 75 -16.29 0.48 3.91
N SER A 76 -15.41 1.42 4.29
CA SER A 76 -15.80 2.77 4.66
C SER A 76 -14.73 3.83 4.34
N ASN A 77 -15.17 5.08 4.20
CA ASN A 77 -14.26 6.24 4.17
C ASN A 77 -13.54 6.46 5.51
N TRP A 78 -14.09 5.94 6.62
CA TRP A 78 -13.50 6.03 7.94
C TRP A 78 -12.26 5.14 8.10
N ASP A 79 -12.05 4.18 7.21
CA ASP A 79 -10.90 3.28 7.29
C ASP A 79 -9.58 4.04 7.15
N LEU A 80 -9.52 5.07 6.28
CA LEU A 80 -8.32 5.89 6.13
C LEU A 80 -7.95 6.67 7.41
N PRO A 81 -8.85 7.46 8.04
CA PRO A 81 -8.56 8.11 9.33
C PRO A 81 -8.08 7.13 10.41
N TYR A 82 -8.75 5.99 10.55
CA TYR A 82 -8.33 4.97 11.53
C TYR A 82 -6.98 4.35 11.17
N THR A 83 -6.72 4.05 9.90
CA THR A 83 -5.42 3.54 9.45
C THR A 83 -4.29 4.52 9.77
N LEU A 84 -4.50 5.82 9.54
CA LEU A 84 -3.52 6.85 9.91
C LEU A 84 -3.29 6.91 11.43
N MET A 85 -4.37 6.89 12.24
CA MET A 85 -4.24 6.87 13.69
C MET A 85 -3.50 5.63 14.21
N VAL A 86 -3.76 4.46 13.62
CA VAL A 86 -3.05 3.21 13.95
C VAL A 86 -1.57 3.32 13.55
N ALA A 87 -1.29 3.89 12.37
CA ALA A 87 0.09 4.11 11.93
C ALA A 87 0.85 5.02 12.90
N PHE A 88 0.26 6.12 13.37
CA PHE A 88 0.86 6.96 14.40
C PHE A 88 1.06 6.21 15.72
N ALA A 89 0.06 5.46 16.17
CA ALA A 89 0.14 4.71 17.43
C ALA A 89 1.28 3.68 17.40
N LEU A 90 1.46 2.99 16.27
CA LEU A 90 2.47 1.95 16.06
C LEU A 90 3.80 2.48 15.49
N ARG A 91 3.92 3.78 15.24
CA ARG A 91 5.12 4.43 14.65
C ARG A 91 5.51 3.86 13.29
N LEU A 92 4.53 3.67 12.42
CA LEU A 92 4.72 3.20 11.05
C LEU A 92 4.85 4.37 10.09
N ASN A 93 5.69 4.21 9.07
CA ASN A 93 5.81 5.16 7.96
C ASN A 93 5.03 4.62 6.76
N ILE A 94 3.72 4.86 6.76
CA ILE A 94 2.84 4.31 5.73
C ILE A 94 2.71 5.21 4.52
N TYR A 95 2.68 4.55 3.35
CA TYR A 95 2.17 5.11 2.10
C TYR A 95 0.95 4.30 1.69
N TRP A 96 -0.10 4.97 1.23
CA TRP A 96 -1.34 4.30 0.85
C TRP A 96 -1.77 4.67 -0.56
N MET A 97 -2.30 3.71 -1.29
CA MET A 97 -2.74 3.88 -2.66
C MET A 97 -4.18 4.36 -2.71
N GLY A 98 -4.42 5.50 -3.36
CA GLY A 98 -5.75 6.06 -3.55
C GLY A 98 -6.09 6.32 -5.01
N LYS A 99 -7.40 6.33 -5.32
CA LYS A 99 -7.87 6.68 -6.65
C LYS A 99 -7.44 8.11 -7.00
N GLU A 100 -6.93 8.33 -8.21
CA GLU A 100 -6.44 9.65 -8.67
C GLU A 100 -7.44 10.79 -8.42
N SER A 101 -8.75 10.49 -8.47
CA SER A 101 -9.80 11.51 -8.27
C SER A 101 -9.81 12.18 -6.88
N ILE A 102 -9.21 11.56 -5.85
CA ILE A 102 -9.11 12.16 -4.50
C ILE A 102 -7.91 13.09 -4.36
N PHE A 103 -7.00 13.08 -5.34
CA PHE A 103 -5.81 13.95 -5.40
C PHE A 103 -6.02 15.18 -6.26
N LYS A 104 -7.25 15.69 -6.34
CA LYS A 104 -7.57 16.93 -7.07
C LYS A 104 -7.39 18.15 -6.16
N PRO A 105 -7.07 19.34 -6.74
CA PRO A 105 -7.09 20.58 -5.97
C PRO A 105 -8.45 20.81 -5.30
N PRO A 106 -8.49 21.40 -4.08
CA PRO A 106 -7.36 21.88 -3.28
C PRO A 106 -6.68 20.81 -2.42
N PHE A 107 -7.22 19.58 -2.37
CA PHE A 107 -6.81 18.55 -1.40
C PHE A 107 -5.58 17.72 -1.80
N ARG A 108 -5.07 17.89 -3.03
CA ARG A 108 -3.93 17.11 -3.53
C ARG A 108 -2.73 17.12 -2.59
N GLY A 109 -2.30 18.30 -2.18
CA GLY A 109 -1.13 18.46 -1.30
C GLY A 109 -1.32 17.78 0.05
N LEU A 110 -2.51 17.95 0.64
CA LEU A 110 -2.85 17.30 1.91
C LEU A 110 -2.85 15.77 1.79
N MET A 111 -3.49 15.23 0.75
CA MET A 111 -3.54 13.76 0.56
C MET A 111 -2.15 13.17 0.35
N MET A 112 -1.31 13.84 -0.43
CA MET A 112 0.09 13.42 -0.61
C MET A 112 0.86 13.51 0.70
N TRP A 113 0.75 14.61 1.44
CA TRP A 113 1.41 14.76 2.74
C TRP A 113 0.98 13.71 3.76
N LEU A 114 -0.26 13.24 3.70
CA LEU A 114 -0.76 12.11 4.49
C LEU A 114 -0.25 10.74 3.99
N GLY A 115 0.71 10.70 3.08
CA GLY A 115 1.29 9.47 2.52
C GLY A 115 0.52 8.88 1.34
N GLY A 116 -0.40 9.64 0.76
CA GLY A 116 -1.21 9.17 -0.37
C GLY A 116 -0.43 9.12 -1.69
N ILE A 117 -0.60 8.04 -2.43
CA ILE A 117 -0.08 7.81 -3.77
C ILE A 117 -1.25 7.75 -4.75
N PRO A 118 -1.34 8.69 -5.71
CA PRO A 118 -2.39 8.63 -6.73
C PRO A 118 -2.19 7.44 -7.66
N VAL A 119 -3.25 6.66 -7.86
CA VAL A 119 -3.24 5.47 -8.72
C VAL A 119 -4.17 5.68 -9.90
N ASP A 120 -3.60 5.63 -11.10
CA ASP A 120 -4.33 5.46 -12.35
C ASP A 120 -4.60 3.96 -12.57
N ARG A 121 -5.84 3.56 -12.39
CA ARG A 121 -6.24 2.14 -12.49
C ARG A 121 -6.19 1.61 -13.92
N ALA A 122 -6.13 2.47 -14.93
CA ALA A 122 -5.97 2.08 -16.33
C ALA A 122 -4.53 1.61 -16.65
N LYS A 123 -3.56 1.95 -15.79
CA LYS A 123 -2.13 1.62 -15.96
C LYS A 123 -1.63 0.63 -14.90
N ALA A 124 -2.42 -0.36 -14.56
CA ALA A 124 -2.15 -1.28 -13.45
C ALA A 124 -0.79 -2.01 -13.55
N ASN A 125 -0.37 -2.42 -14.75
CA ASN A 125 0.90 -3.15 -14.93
C ASN A 125 2.14 -2.28 -14.59
N ASN A 126 2.11 -1.00 -14.91
CA ASN A 126 3.19 -0.08 -14.57
C ASN A 126 3.22 0.21 -13.05
N LEU A 127 2.08 0.07 -12.36
CA LEU A 127 1.98 0.34 -10.94
C LEU A 127 2.71 -0.71 -10.09
N VAL A 128 2.62 -1.99 -10.46
CA VAL A 128 3.32 -3.07 -9.75
C VAL A 128 4.83 -2.85 -9.81
N ALA A 129 5.39 -2.68 -11.00
CA ALA A 129 6.82 -2.45 -11.18
C ALA A 129 7.27 -1.17 -10.44
N ALA A 130 6.58 -0.06 -10.66
CA ALA A 130 6.93 1.21 -10.03
C ALA A 130 6.84 1.17 -8.49
N SER A 131 5.90 0.41 -7.92
CA SER A 131 5.79 0.22 -6.47
C SER A 131 6.92 -0.66 -5.92
N ALA A 132 7.29 -1.69 -6.66
CA ALA A 132 8.41 -2.54 -6.29
C ALA A 132 9.74 -1.78 -6.33
N ASP A 133 9.99 -1.02 -7.40
CA ASP A 133 11.17 -0.15 -7.52
C ASP A 133 11.25 0.86 -6.35
N ALA A 134 10.13 1.45 -5.97
CA ALA A 134 10.06 2.39 -4.86
C ALA A 134 10.38 1.75 -3.51
N LEU A 135 9.86 0.54 -3.25
CA LEU A 135 10.18 -0.23 -2.03
C LEU A 135 11.67 -0.61 -1.97
N GLN A 136 12.25 -1.01 -3.11
CA GLN A 136 13.66 -1.35 -3.18
C GLN A 136 14.56 -0.12 -2.98
N ALA A 137 14.23 0.99 -3.64
CA ALA A 137 15.03 2.22 -3.62
C ALA A 137 14.91 3.05 -2.33
N ALA A 138 13.97 2.74 -1.45
CA ALA A 138 13.80 3.48 -0.22
C ALA A 138 15.01 3.30 0.72
N ASP A 139 15.56 4.39 1.25
CA ASP A 139 16.69 4.36 2.19
C ASP A 139 16.28 4.03 3.62
N GLY A 140 14.98 4.01 3.92
CA GLY A 140 14.42 3.82 5.27
C GLY A 140 13.18 2.93 5.30
N PRO A 141 12.53 2.84 6.46
CA PRO A 141 11.28 2.11 6.63
C PRO A 141 10.19 2.61 5.68
N LEU A 142 9.51 1.69 5.01
CA LEU A 142 8.43 1.99 4.10
C LEU A 142 7.37 0.89 4.12
N GLN A 143 6.16 1.23 4.54
CA GLN A 143 5.03 0.32 4.54
C GLN A 143 4.02 0.78 3.48
N LEU A 144 3.89 0.01 2.39
CA LEU A 144 2.94 0.30 1.33
C LEU A 144 1.59 -0.35 1.63
N VAL A 145 0.60 0.46 1.97
CA VAL A 145 -0.75 -0.01 2.34
C VAL A 145 -1.61 -0.17 1.10
N VAL A 146 -2.12 -1.37 0.90
CA VAL A 146 -2.95 -1.73 -0.26
C VAL A 146 -4.23 -2.44 0.22
N PRO A 147 -5.43 -1.86 0.01
CA PRO A 147 -6.66 -2.59 0.22
C PRO A 147 -6.87 -3.60 -0.93
N PRO A 148 -6.94 -4.91 -0.64
CA PRO A 148 -6.99 -5.93 -1.69
C PRO A 148 -8.32 -5.94 -2.44
N GLU A 149 -9.40 -5.47 -1.82
CA GLU A 149 -10.70 -5.30 -2.48
C GLU A 149 -10.63 -4.24 -3.60
N GLY A 150 -9.77 -3.24 -3.46
CA GLY A 150 -9.61 -2.13 -4.40
C GLY A 150 -10.86 -1.23 -4.52
N THR A 151 -11.86 -1.45 -3.69
CA THR A 151 -13.11 -0.69 -3.53
C THR A 151 -13.64 -0.88 -2.13
N ARG A 152 -14.68 -0.11 -1.74
CA ARG A 152 -15.38 -0.26 -0.45
C ARG A 152 -16.67 -1.04 -0.56
N SER A 153 -16.98 -1.52 -1.74
CA SER A 153 -18.14 -2.38 -2.00
C SER A 153 -17.71 -3.84 -2.05
N LYS A 154 -18.62 -4.73 -1.72
CA LYS A 154 -18.39 -6.17 -1.79
C LYS A 154 -17.87 -6.59 -3.16
N VAL A 155 -16.82 -7.40 -3.16
CA VAL A 155 -16.20 -7.91 -4.38
C VAL A 155 -16.16 -9.42 -4.36
N ARG A 156 -16.31 -10.02 -5.54
CA ARG A 156 -16.20 -11.48 -5.69
C ARG A 156 -14.76 -11.97 -5.53
N TYR A 157 -13.80 -11.16 -6.00
CA TYR A 157 -12.38 -11.50 -6.00
C TYR A 157 -11.54 -10.34 -5.50
N TRP A 158 -10.56 -10.64 -4.68
CA TRP A 158 -9.53 -9.71 -4.27
C TRP A 158 -8.53 -9.50 -5.40
N LYS A 159 -8.04 -8.27 -5.52
CA LYS A 159 -6.95 -7.93 -6.45
C LYS A 159 -5.64 -8.43 -5.90
N THR A 160 -4.84 -9.04 -6.75
CA THR A 160 -3.55 -9.65 -6.37
C THR A 160 -2.35 -8.73 -6.59
N GLY A 161 -2.57 -7.47 -6.96
CA GLY A 161 -1.49 -6.50 -7.21
C GLY A 161 -0.53 -6.35 -6.05
N PHE A 162 -1.02 -6.37 -4.81
CA PHE A 162 -0.18 -6.32 -3.60
C PHE A 162 0.81 -7.49 -3.52
N TYR A 163 0.38 -8.68 -3.95
CA TYR A 163 1.19 -9.88 -3.95
C TYR A 163 2.35 -9.76 -4.93
N TYR A 164 2.06 -9.37 -6.17
CA TYR A 164 3.08 -9.17 -7.18
C TYR A 164 4.05 -8.03 -6.85
N ILE A 165 3.60 -6.97 -6.16
CA ILE A 165 4.48 -5.93 -5.63
C ILE A 165 5.44 -6.53 -4.60
N ALA A 166 4.94 -7.32 -3.66
CA ALA A 166 5.75 -7.94 -2.61
C ALA A 166 6.79 -8.91 -3.19
N VAL A 167 6.38 -9.75 -4.16
CA VAL A 167 7.29 -10.67 -4.87
C VAL A 167 8.39 -9.90 -5.62
N ALA A 168 8.00 -8.90 -6.42
CA ALA A 168 8.95 -8.13 -7.22
C ALA A 168 9.90 -7.29 -6.35
N ALA A 169 9.42 -6.74 -5.24
CA ALA A 169 10.24 -5.99 -4.29
C ALA A 169 11.04 -6.88 -3.34
N GLN A 170 10.77 -8.19 -3.28
CA GLN A 170 11.35 -9.14 -2.32
C GLN A 170 11.10 -8.75 -0.86
N VAL A 171 9.92 -8.22 -0.57
CA VAL A 171 9.52 -7.79 0.77
C VAL A 171 8.37 -8.65 1.31
N PRO A 172 8.21 -8.75 2.64
CA PRO A 172 7.09 -9.47 3.22
C PRO A 172 5.76 -8.73 3.03
N ILE A 173 4.67 -9.52 3.10
CA ILE A 173 3.31 -9.04 3.21
C ILE A 173 2.93 -9.06 4.69
N VAL A 174 2.45 -7.93 5.20
CA VAL A 174 1.97 -7.78 6.57
C VAL A 174 0.46 -7.63 6.55
N MET A 175 -0.25 -8.48 7.28
CA MET A 175 -1.69 -8.42 7.36
C MET A 175 -2.10 -7.42 8.44
N SER A 176 -2.73 -6.31 8.06
CA SER A 176 -3.28 -5.34 9.02
C SER A 176 -4.79 -5.28 8.92
N TYR A 177 -5.45 -5.00 10.02
CA TYR A 177 -6.91 -5.10 10.11
C TYR A 177 -7.55 -3.98 10.92
N LEU A 178 -8.81 -3.69 10.58
CA LEU A 178 -9.73 -2.84 11.33
C LEU A 178 -11.03 -3.62 11.57
N ASP A 179 -11.25 -4.12 12.78
CA ASP A 179 -12.52 -4.73 13.17
C ASP A 179 -13.37 -3.73 13.96
N TYR A 180 -14.36 -3.18 13.29
CA TYR A 180 -15.27 -2.19 13.90
C TYR A 180 -16.23 -2.80 14.91
N HIS A 181 -16.53 -4.09 14.77
CA HIS A 181 -17.47 -4.75 15.69
C HIS A 181 -16.81 -5.00 17.05
N GLN A 182 -15.58 -5.48 17.06
CA GLN A 182 -14.81 -5.73 18.27
C GLN A 182 -14.00 -4.52 18.73
N LYS A 183 -13.89 -3.49 17.90
CA LYS A 183 -13.02 -2.32 18.09
C LYS A 183 -11.56 -2.74 18.32
N ILE A 184 -11.08 -3.69 17.52
CA ILE A 184 -9.69 -4.12 17.51
C ILE A 184 -9.03 -3.78 16.17
N THR A 185 -7.78 -3.41 16.24
CA THR A 185 -6.99 -3.06 15.04
C THR A 185 -5.53 -3.36 15.28
N GLY A 186 -4.76 -3.47 14.21
CA GLY A 186 -3.32 -3.60 14.37
C GLY A 186 -2.64 -4.44 13.29
N ILE A 187 -1.54 -5.04 13.70
CA ILE A 187 -0.68 -5.87 12.88
C ILE A 187 -0.93 -7.33 13.22
N GLY A 188 -1.29 -8.08 12.22
CA GLY A 188 -1.46 -9.54 12.27
C GLY A 188 -0.21 -10.28 11.76
N PRO A 189 -0.39 -11.49 11.21
CA PRO A 189 0.70 -12.30 10.71
C PRO A 189 1.48 -11.64 9.57
N VAL A 190 2.74 -12.03 9.47
CA VAL A 190 3.63 -11.70 8.35
C VAL A 190 3.70 -12.92 7.43
N LEU A 191 3.47 -12.70 6.14
CA LEU A 191 3.60 -13.72 5.11
C LEU A 191 4.75 -13.35 4.18
N ARG A 192 5.69 -14.25 3.98
CA ARG A 192 6.66 -14.15 2.89
C ARG A 192 6.10 -14.88 1.69
N PRO A 193 5.87 -14.18 0.54
CA PRO A 193 5.31 -14.84 -0.63
C PRO A 193 6.10 -16.09 -1.01
N THR A 194 5.39 -17.20 -1.16
CA THR A 194 6.01 -18.49 -1.52
C THR A 194 6.21 -18.65 -3.02
N GLY A 195 5.53 -17.84 -3.81
CA GLY A 195 5.39 -17.98 -5.26
C GLY A 195 4.12 -18.72 -5.67
N ASP A 196 3.51 -19.47 -4.77
CA ASP A 196 2.19 -20.08 -4.97
C ASP A 196 1.09 -19.10 -4.50
N LEU A 197 0.59 -18.31 -5.46
CA LEU A 197 -0.44 -17.32 -5.19
C LEU A 197 -1.72 -17.93 -4.58
N GLU A 198 -2.12 -19.10 -5.03
CA GLU A 198 -3.37 -19.72 -4.58
C GLU A 198 -3.26 -20.15 -3.13
N ALA A 199 -2.20 -20.84 -2.78
CA ALA A 199 -1.95 -21.28 -1.40
C ALA A 199 -1.80 -20.06 -0.45
N ASP A 200 -1.02 -19.05 -0.84
CA ASP A 200 -0.82 -17.84 -0.05
C ASP A 200 -2.15 -17.07 0.13
N MET A 201 -2.98 -16.97 -0.91
CA MET A 201 -4.28 -16.32 -0.84
C MET A 201 -5.28 -17.06 0.05
N VAL A 202 -5.21 -18.39 0.15
CA VAL A 202 -6.01 -19.17 1.10
C VAL A 202 -5.67 -18.78 2.54
N ALA A 203 -4.38 -18.73 2.87
CA ALA A 203 -3.91 -18.32 4.20
C ALA A 203 -4.31 -16.87 4.53
N ILE A 204 -4.13 -15.95 3.58
CA ILE A 204 -4.52 -14.54 3.74
C ILE A 204 -6.02 -14.42 4.02
N LYS A 205 -6.88 -15.03 3.19
CA LYS A 205 -8.33 -14.94 3.35
C LYS A 205 -8.81 -15.59 4.65
N ALA A 206 -8.20 -16.70 5.05
CA ALA A 206 -8.52 -17.36 6.33
C ALA A 206 -8.26 -16.43 7.52
N PHE A 207 -7.18 -15.66 7.50
CA PHE A 207 -6.91 -14.66 8.54
C PHE A 207 -7.99 -13.58 8.61
N TYR A 208 -8.46 -13.07 7.46
CA TYR A 208 -9.44 -11.99 7.44
C TYR A 208 -10.89 -12.42 7.65
N ALA A 209 -11.21 -13.70 7.54
CA ALA A 209 -12.59 -14.24 7.63
C ALA A 209 -13.36 -13.81 8.90
N PRO A 210 -12.76 -13.73 10.10
CA PRO A 210 -13.48 -13.34 11.31
C PRO A 210 -13.73 -11.84 11.46
N PHE A 211 -13.01 -10.98 10.73
CA PHE A 211 -13.07 -9.52 10.93
C PHE A 211 -14.26 -8.88 10.23
N LYS A 212 -14.82 -7.86 10.87
CA LYS A 212 -15.99 -7.12 10.35
C LYS A 212 -15.65 -5.66 10.12
N GLY A 213 -15.81 -5.22 8.88
CA GLY A 213 -15.69 -3.81 8.52
C GLY A 213 -16.77 -2.94 9.14
N LYS A 214 -16.70 -1.62 8.92
CA LYS A 214 -17.72 -0.67 9.39
C LYS A 214 -19.09 -0.97 8.79
N ASN A 215 -19.12 -1.41 7.54
CA ASN A 215 -20.30 -1.88 6.81
C ASN A 215 -20.10 -3.36 6.48
N PRO A 216 -20.48 -4.29 7.39
CA PRO A 216 -20.13 -5.71 7.25
C PRO A 216 -20.70 -6.37 5.99
N GLU A 217 -21.83 -5.88 5.48
CA GLU A 217 -22.48 -6.38 4.26
C GLU A 217 -21.65 -6.12 2.99
N GLN A 218 -20.65 -5.24 3.09
CA GLN A 218 -19.77 -4.88 1.97
C GLN A 218 -18.45 -5.67 1.94
N PHE A 219 -18.28 -6.61 2.87
CA PHE A 219 -17.09 -7.46 2.94
C PHE A 219 -17.38 -8.93 2.64
#